data_ec90cac194d090ed157b15f4448115ae
#
_entry.id   ec90cac194d090ed157b15f4448115ae
#
_cell.length_a   1.000
_cell.length_b   1.000
_cell.length_c   1.000
_cell.angle_alpha   90.00
_cell.angle_beta   90.00
_cell.angle_gamma   90.00
#
_symmetry.space_group_name_H-M   'P 1'
#
loop_
_entity.id
_entity.type
_entity.pdbx_description
1 polymer ?
#
loop_
_entity_poly.entity_id
_entity_poly.type
_entity_poly.pdbx_seq_one_letter_code
_entity_poly.pdbx_strand_id
1 'polypeptide(L)'
;MRLNKKAAFLRENFLLFVIALFIFGCASQQKPQGGPRDRTPPKLLKATPPNMTRNFKAKQIRLDFDEYFTLKNPFQEITLSPSMEKLPTYKRSQKSIVVDFKDTLEKNTTYVINFGKAIADVNEGNIVPNFTYVFSTGPHIDSLSISGNVLNTLTQEKEREVTLILF
;
A
#
# COMPACT_ATOMS: atom_id res chain seq x y z
N MET A 1 2.50 80.37 -19.08
CA MET A 1 2.17 79.13 -19.80
C MET A 1 3.26 78.03 -19.73
N ARG A 2 4.38 78.24 -19.00
CA ARG A 2 5.49 77.24 -18.88
C ARG A 2 5.44 76.33 -17.63
N LEU A 3 4.71 76.71 -16.58
CA LEU A 3 4.61 75.93 -15.33
C LEU A 3 3.79 74.64 -15.46
N ASN A 4 2.79 74.62 -16.31
CA ASN A 4 1.88 73.50 -16.49
C ASN A 4 2.52 72.31 -17.22
N LYS A 5 3.53 72.54 -18.09
CA LYS A 5 4.21 71.45 -18.81
C LYS A 5 5.20 70.67 -17.91
N LYS A 6 5.86 71.37 -16.94
CA LYS A 6 6.76 70.72 -16.01
C LYS A 6 5.99 69.83 -15.00
N ALA A 7 4.83 70.29 -14.55
CA ALA A 7 3.98 69.49 -13.64
C ALA A 7 3.40 68.25 -14.33
N ALA A 8 2.99 68.34 -15.62
CA ALA A 8 2.52 67.21 -16.41
C ALA A 8 3.65 66.18 -16.62
N PHE A 9 4.84 66.62 -16.97
CA PHE A 9 6.01 65.74 -17.16
C PHE A 9 6.44 65.02 -15.88
N LEU A 10 6.41 65.70 -14.74
CA LEU A 10 6.68 65.07 -13.44
C LEU A 10 5.62 64.02 -13.06
N ARG A 11 4.34 64.28 -13.35
CA ARG A 11 3.23 63.36 -13.08
C ARG A 11 3.32 62.12 -13.95
N GLU A 12 3.66 62.26 -15.23
CA GLU A 12 3.82 61.10 -16.14
C GLU A 12 5.02 60.23 -15.76
N ASN A 13 6.16 60.84 -15.42
CA ASN A 13 7.32 60.10 -14.96
C ASN A 13 7.09 59.40 -13.60
N PHE A 14 6.35 60.04 -12.71
CA PHE A 14 5.96 59.44 -11.43
C PHE A 14 5.03 58.24 -11.64
N LEU A 15 4.07 58.36 -12.57
CA LEU A 15 3.16 57.27 -12.92
C LEU A 15 3.92 56.06 -13.51
N LEU A 16 4.85 56.33 -14.43
CA LEU A 16 5.73 55.30 -15.01
C LEU A 16 6.60 54.62 -13.95
N PHE A 17 7.14 55.38 -12.98
CA PHE A 17 7.91 54.84 -11.88
C PHE A 17 7.10 53.93 -10.96
N VAL A 18 5.85 54.32 -10.66
CA VAL A 18 4.93 53.49 -9.88
C VAL A 18 4.56 52.19 -10.61
N ILE A 19 4.30 52.29 -11.93
CA ILE A 19 4.00 51.09 -12.75
C ILE A 19 5.22 50.18 -12.81
N ALA A 20 6.44 50.70 -12.93
CA ALA A 20 7.68 49.93 -12.94
C ALA A 20 7.90 49.17 -11.61
N LEU A 21 7.51 49.76 -10.48
CA LEU A 21 7.57 49.11 -9.17
C LEU A 21 6.67 47.87 -9.05
N PHE A 22 5.52 47.85 -9.73
CA PHE A 22 4.63 46.69 -9.73
C PHE A 22 5.12 45.54 -10.63
N ILE A 23 6.04 45.80 -11.57
CA ILE A 23 6.55 44.77 -12.49
C ILE A 23 7.67 43.92 -11.81
N PHE A 24 8.32 44.42 -10.76
CA PHE A 24 9.38 43.70 -10.04
C PHE A 24 8.89 42.75 -8.93
N GLY A 25 7.59 42.53 -8.83
CA GLY A 25 7.01 41.51 -7.92
C GLY A 25 7.25 40.10 -8.45
N CYS A 26 8.48 39.58 -8.40
CA CYS A 26 8.74 38.17 -8.60
C CYS A 26 8.21 37.37 -7.41
N ALA A 27 6.99 36.88 -7.52
CA ALA A 27 6.50 35.85 -6.61
C ALA A 27 7.27 34.55 -6.91
N SER A 28 8.29 34.24 -6.12
CA SER A 28 8.93 32.92 -6.18
C SER A 28 7.94 31.90 -5.62
N GLN A 29 7.37 31.07 -6.48
CA GLN A 29 6.62 29.88 -6.07
C GLN A 29 7.61 28.89 -5.45
N GLN A 30 7.76 28.92 -4.13
CA GLN A 30 8.41 27.83 -3.43
C GLN A 30 7.44 26.63 -3.50
N LYS A 31 7.91 25.55 -4.13
CA LYS A 31 7.20 24.26 -4.05
C LYS A 31 7.10 23.92 -2.57
N PRO A 32 5.90 23.54 -2.07
CA PRO A 32 5.76 23.07 -0.69
C PRO A 32 6.77 21.94 -0.49
N GLN A 33 7.72 22.12 0.40
CA GLN A 33 8.58 21.03 0.85
C GLN A 33 7.68 20.17 1.73
N GLY A 34 7.33 18.97 1.25
CA GLY A 34 6.57 18.01 2.04
C GLY A 34 7.24 17.76 3.39
N GLY A 35 6.45 17.32 4.36
CA GLY A 35 6.96 16.88 5.65
C GLY A 35 8.00 15.75 5.54
N PRO A 36 8.57 15.28 6.65
CA PRO A 36 9.47 14.14 6.66
C PRO A 36 8.79 12.95 5.97
N ARG A 37 9.55 12.24 5.14
CA ARG A 37 9.06 11.07 4.42
C ARG A 37 8.61 9.99 5.42
N ASP A 38 7.38 9.52 5.30
CA ASP A 38 6.90 8.37 6.07
C ASP A 38 7.61 7.08 5.61
N ARG A 39 7.99 6.25 6.57
CA ARG A 39 8.64 4.95 6.33
C ARG A 39 7.86 3.80 6.95
N THR A 40 6.69 4.08 7.51
CA THR A 40 5.85 3.06 8.13
C THR A 40 4.93 2.42 7.09
N PRO A 41 4.86 1.10 7.02
CA PRO A 41 3.90 0.43 6.16
C PRO A 41 2.50 0.45 6.79
N PRO A 42 1.43 0.26 5.98
CA PRO A 42 0.07 0.11 6.46
C PRO A 42 -0.06 -0.95 7.55
N LYS A 43 -0.80 -0.65 8.61
CA LYS A 43 -1.04 -1.56 9.73
C LYS A 43 -2.46 -2.09 9.68
N LEU A 44 -2.61 -3.41 9.89
CA LEU A 44 -3.91 -4.03 10.02
C LEU A 44 -4.57 -3.57 11.33
N LEU A 45 -5.75 -2.95 11.23
CA LEU A 45 -6.57 -2.57 12.37
C LEU A 45 -7.55 -3.68 12.76
N LYS A 46 -8.16 -4.32 11.76
CA LYS A 46 -9.20 -5.32 11.98
C LYS A 46 -9.25 -6.33 10.84
N ALA A 47 -9.47 -7.58 11.20
CA ALA A 47 -9.84 -8.64 10.28
C ALA A 47 -11.24 -9.15 10.60
N THR A 48 -12.09 -9.35 9.60
CA THR A 48 -13.44 -9.90 9.76
C THR A 48 -13.67 -11.01 8.74
N PRO A 49 -13.81 -12.27 9.15
CA PRO A 49 -13.61 -12.77 10.51
C PRO A 49 -12.18 -12.52 11.05
N PRO A 50 -11.96 -12.66 12.37
CA PRO A 50 -10.61 -12.51 12.94
C PRO A 50 -9.60 -13.49 12.35
N ASN A 51 -8.32 -13.12 12.36
CA ASN A 51 -7.24 -14.05 12.05
C ASN A 51 -7.27 -15.25 13.02
N MET A 52 -6.88 -16.44 12.57
CA MET A 52 -6.95 -17.69 13.32
C MET A 52 -8.39 -18.16 13.67
N THR A 53 -9.38 -17.75 12.87
CA THR A 53 -10.75 -18.20 13.02
C THR A 53 -10.85 -19.71 12.73
N ARG A 54 -11.52 -20.44 13.64
CA ARG A 54 -11.90 -21.84 13.48
C ARG A 54 -13.37 -21.96 13.06
N ASN A 55 -13.76 -23.12 12.49
CA ASN A 55 -15.10 -23.33 11.97
C ASN A 55 -15.56 -22.19 11.03
N PHE A 56 -14.67 -21.75 10.19
CA PHE A 56 -14.89 -20.66 9.24
C PHE A 56 -16.02 -21.03 8.26
N LYS A 57 -17.02 -20.14 8.15
CA LYS A 57 -18.20 -20.32 7.27
C LYS A 57 -18.46 -19.10 6.39
N ALA A 58 -17.64 -18.07 6.51
CA ALA A 58 -17.83 -16.84 5.76
C ALA A 58 -17.49 -17.05 4.28
N LYS A 59 -18.15 -16.33 3.39
CA LYS A 59 -17.84 -16.31 1.95
C LYS A 59 -16.79 -15.30 1.61
N GLN A 60 -16.47 -14.41 2.53
CA GLN A 60 -15.49 -13.34 2.33
C GLN A 60 -14.72 -13.03 3.61
N ILE A 61 -13.54 -12.48 3.44
CA ILE A 61 -12.71 -11.92 4.50
C ILE A 61 -12.54 -10.44 4.20
N ARG A 62 -12.66 -9.60 5.24
CA ARG A 62 -12.37 -8.18 5.16
C ARG A 62 -11.21 -7.85 6.09
N LEU A 63 -10.19 -7.18 5.55
CA LEU A 63 -9.00 -6.73 6.25
C LEU A 63 -8.97 -5.20 6.19
N ASP A 64 -9.13 -4.52 7.31
CA ASP A 64 -9.17 -3.06 7.43
C ASP A 64 -7.81 -2.54 7.92
N PHE A 65 -7.24 -1.56 7.22
CA PHE A 65 -5.95 -0.95 7.52
C PHE A 65 -6.12 0.50 8.02
N ASP A 66 -5.10 1.04 8.66
CA ASP A 66 -5.08 2.40 9.20
C ASP A 66 -4.99 3.47 8.11
N GLU A 67 -4.41 3.14 6.95
CA GLU A 67 -4.20 4.06 5.85
C GLU A 67 -4.59 3.50 4.49
N TYR A 68 -4.53 4.35 3.45
CA TYR A 68 -4.75 3.94 2.07
C TYR A 68 -3.52 3.19 1.53
N PHE A 69 -3.77 2.13 0.81
CA PHE A 69 -2.75 1.29 0.20
C PHE A 69 -3.11 0.92 -1.23
N THR A 70 -2.16 0.37 -1.96
CA THR A 70 -2.34 -0.25 -3.27
C THR A 70 -2.12 -1.76 -3.17
N LEU A 71 -2.82 -2.54 -3.99
CA LEU A 71 -2.52 -3.95 -4.22
C LEU A 71 -1.66 -4.06 -5.47
N LYS A 72 -0.39 -4.40 -5.28
CA LYS A 72 0.58 -4.62 -6.38
C LYS A 72 0.59 -6.09 -6.76
N ASN A 73 0.39 -6.38 -8.03
CA ASN A 73 0.48 -7.73 -8.62
C ASN A 73 -0.17 -8.83 -7.76
N PRO A 74 -1.45 -8.69 -7.34
CA PRO A 74 -2.06 -9.59 -6.37
C PRO A 74 -2.05 -11.05 -6.81
N PHE A 75 -2.12 -11.33 -8.10
CA PHE A 75 -2.09 -12.72 -8.63
C PHE A 75 -0.70 -13.38 -8.56
N GLN A 76 0.37 -12.60 -8.45
CA GLN A 76 1.73 -13.11 -8.33
C GLN A 76 2.22 -13.15 -6.89
N GLU A 77 1.82 -12.14 -6.11
CA GLU A 77 2.29 -11.93 -4.74
C GLU A 77 1.44 -12.66 -3.70
N ILE A 78 0.11 -12.78 -3.93
CA ILE A 78 -0.77 -13.41 -2.95
C ILE A 78 -0.88 -14.90 -3.24
N THR A 79 -0.48 -15.69 -2.27
CA THR A 79 -0.58 -17.14 -2.34
C THR A 79 -1.62 -17.67 -1.37
N LEU A 80 -2.33 -18.70 -1.78
CA LEU A 80 -3.32 -19.43 -0.97
C LEU A 80 -2.90 -20.88 -0.86
N SER A 81 -2.82 -21.41 0.36
CA SER A 81 -2.52 -22.79 0.64
C SER A 81 -3.58 -23.38 1.59
N PRO A 82 -4.13 -24.58 1.29
CA PRO A 82 -3.98 -25.31 0.05
C PRO A 82 -4.59 -24.55 -1.14
N SER A 83 -4.17 -24.89 -2.36
CA SER A 83 -4.68 -24.29 -3.58
C SER A 83 -6.15 -24.66 -3.78
N MET A 84 -6.92 -23.76 -4.41
CA MET A 84 -8.31 -23.98 -4.75
C MET A 84 -8.47 -24.09 -6.26
N GLU A 85 -9.47 -24.80 -6.73
CA GLU A 85 -9.78 -24.89 -8.17
C GLU A 85 -10.11 -23.51 -8.74
N LYS A 86 -10.92 -22.72 -8.03
CA LYS A 86 -11.18 -21.33 -8.36
C LYS A 86 -10.56 -20.41 -7.31
N LEU A 87 -9.52 -19.71 -7.70
CA LEU A 87 -8.84 -18.77 -6.83
C LEU A 87 -9.80 -17.66 -6.32
N PRO A 88 -9.63 -17.20 -5.08
CA PRO A 88 -10.40 -16.08 -4.56
C PRO A 88 -10.06 -14.80 -5.32
N THR A 89 -10.97 -13.84 -5.30
CA THR A 89 -10.73 -12.51 -5.83
C THR A 89 -10.33 -11.56 -4.71
N TYR A 90 -9.33 -10.73 -5.00
CA TYR A 90 -8.80 -9.74 -4.07
C TYR A 90 -9.19 -8.35 -4.55
N LYS A 91 -10.02 -7.65 -3.78
CA LYS A 91 -10.49 -6.31 -4.14
C LYS A 91 -10.11 -5.30 -3.07
N ARG A 92 -9.58 -4.17 -3.50
CA ARG A 92 -9.39 -3.03 -2.62
C ARG A 92 -10.70 -2.22 -2.53
N SER A 93 -11.11 -1.87 -1.33
CA SER A 93 -12.23 -0.98 -1.03
C SER A 93 -11.79 0.04 0.01
N GLN A 94 -11.46 1.25 -0.42
CA GLN A 94 -10.90 2.31 0.44
C GLN A 94 -9.62 1.83 1.15
N LYS A 95 -9.67 1.71 2.48
CA LYS A 95 -8.60 1.22 3.35
C LYS A 95 -8.72 -0.28 3.68
N SER A 96 -9.48 -1.04 2.90
CA SER A 96 -9.75 -2.44 3.17
C SER A 96 -9.43 -3.33 1.98
N ILE A 97 -9.01 -4.56 2.27
CA ILE A 97 -8.96 -5.65 1.30
C ILE A 97 -10.16 -6.54 1.54
N VAL A 98 -10.90 -6.86 0.50
CA VAL A 98 -11.94 -7.87 0.51
C VAL A 98 -11.44 -9.07 -0.28
N VAL A 99 -11.32 -10.20 0.38
CA VAL A 99 -11.04 -11.52 -0.22
C VAL A 99 -12.35 -12.25 -0.37
N ASP A 100 -12.73 -12.58 -1.59
CA ASP A 100 -14.04 -13.13 -1.91
C ASP A 100 -13.85 -14.54 -2.51
N PHE A 101 -14.26 -15.56 -1.77
CA PHE A 101 -14.14 -16.95 -2.17
C PHE A 101 -15.20 -17.28 -3.22
N LYS A 102 -14.74 -17.80 -4.36
CA LYS A 102 -15.60 -18.17 -5.50
C LYS A 102 -16.01 -19.63 -5.50
N ASP A 103 -15.33 -20.41 -4.68
CA ASP A 103 -15.55 -21.84 -4.57
C ASP A 103 -15.83 -22.25 -3.14
N THR A 104 -16.31 -23.48 -2.96
CA THR A 104 -16.56 -24.06 -1.64
C THR A 104 -15.23 -24.47 -1.02
N LEU A 105 -15.00 -24.03 0.21
CA LEU A 105 -13.85 -24.43 0.99
C LEU A 105 -13.97 -25.89 1.43
N GLU A 106 -12.88 -26.62 1.40
CA GLU A 106 -12.83 -28.01 1.89
C GLU A 106 -13.10 -28.07 3.39
N LYS A 107 -13.70 -29.15 3.83
CA LYS A 107 -14.01 -29.36 5.25
C LYS A 107 -12.76 -29.74 6.05
N ASN A 108 -12.71 -29.32 7.30
CA ASN A 108 -11.61 -29.62 8.24
C ASN A 108 -10.22 -29.27 7.69
N THR A 109 -10.12 -28.17 6.94
CA THR A 109 -8.91 -27.74 6.25
C THR A 109 -8.47 -26.39 6.79
N THR A 110 -7.18 -26.26 7.06
CA THR A 110 -6.54 -24.99 7.42
C THR A 110 -6.07 -24.28 6.17
N TYR A 111 -6.53 -23.07 5.97
CA TYR A 111 -6.15 -22.21 4.86
C TYR A 111 -5.22 -21.10 5.32
N VAL A 112 -4.21 -20.83 4.52
CA VAL A 112 -3.23 -19.77 4.73
C VAL A 112 -3.21 -18.88 3.50
N ILE A 113 -3.51 -17.60 3.69
CA ILE A 113 -3.36 -16.57 2.65
C ILE A 113 -2.12 -15.75 3.00
N ASN A 114 -1.09 -15.83 2.19
CA ASN A 114 0.10 -14.99 2.33
C ASN A 114 0.05 -13.88 1.29
N PHE A 115 0.11 -12.63 1.74
CA PHE A 115 0.03 -11.45 0.88
C PHE A 115 1.38 -11.02 0.30
N GLY A 116 2.47 -11.70 0.63
CA GLY A 116 3.80 -11.40 0.08
C GLY A 116 4.16 -9.92 0.18
N LYS A 117 4.42 -9.31 -0.97
CA LYS A 117 4.71 -7.88 -1.13
C LYS A 117 3.54 -7.10 -1.77
N ALA A 118 2.33 -7.68 -1.82
CA ALA A 118 1.19 -7.09 -2.52
C ALA A 118 0.70 -5.78 -1.90
N ILE A 119 0.80 -5.62 -0.58
CA ILE A 119 0.24 -4.48 0.13
C ILE A 119 1.32 -3.41 0.29
N ALA A 120 1.10 -2.24 -0.30
CA ALA A 120 2.02 -1.10 -0.17
C ALA A 120 1.21 0.20 0.00
N ASP A 121 1.70 1.16 0.81
CA ASP A 121 1.05 2.46 0.92
C ASP A 121 1.02 3.19 -0.44
N VAL A 122 0.14 4.20 -0.54
CA VAL A 122 -0.08 4.94 -1.79
C VAL A 122 1.02 5.95 -2.06
N ASN A 123 1.57 6.59 -1.02
CA ASN A 123 2.43 7.75 -1.15
C ASN A 123 3.89 7.34 -1.34
N GLU A 124 4.47 6.64 -0.39
CA GLU A 124 5.90 6.28 -0.34
C GLU A 124 6.17 4.87 -0.87
N GLY A 125 5.14 4.03 -0.97
CA GLY A 125 5.26 2.65 -1.42
C GLY A 125 5.85 1.69 -0.38
N ASN A 126 5.74 2.02 0.92
CA ASN A 126 6.19 1.16 2.01
C ASN A 126 5.38 -0.14 2.02
N ILE A 127 6.06 -1.26 1.95
CA ILE A 127 5.46 -2.58 1.79
C ILE A 127 5.17 -3.20 3.15
N VAL A 128 3.98 -3.78 3.32
CA VAL A 128 3.68 -4.68 4.44
C VAL A 128 4.30 -6.04 4.14
N PRO A 129 5.41 -6.43 4.81
CA PRO A 129 6.10 -7.66 4.46
C PRO A 129 5.37 -8.88 4.99
N ASN A 130 5.21 -9.92 4.15
CA ASN A 130 4.80 -11.28 4.55
C ASN A 130 3.56 -11.33 5.46
N PHE A 131 2.60 -10.42 5.25
CA PHE A 131 1.36 -10.47 6.01
C PHE A 131 0.60 -11.75 5.67
N THR A 132 0.24 -12.51 6.72
CA THR A 132 -0.41 -13.81 6.59
C THR A 132 -1.73 -13.82 7.35
N TYR A 133 -2.78 -14.32 6.71
CA TYR A 133 -4.08 -14.54 7.31
C TYR A 133 -4.39 -16.05 7.30
N VAL A 134 -4.67 -16.60 8.47
CA VAL A 134 -4.90 -18.04 8.67
C VAL A 134 -6.32 -18.28 9.18
N PHE A 135 -6.99 -19.32 8.69
CA PHE A 135 -8.27 -19.77 9.20
C PHE A 135 -8.46 -21.26 8.95
N SER A 136 -9.37 -21.89 9.66
CA SER A 136 -9.73 -23.29 9.45
C SER A 136 -11.22 -23.45 9.31
N THR A 137 -11.64 -24.28 8.37
CA THR A 137 -13.06 -24.71 8.23
C THR A 137 -13.46 -25.75 9.28
N GLY A 138 -12.44 -26.34 9.93
CA GLY A 138 -12.62 -27.28 11.04
C GLY A 138 -12.44 -26.66 12.43
N PRO A 139 -12.54 -27.46 13.48
CA PRO A 139 -12.40 -27.03 14.87
C PRO A 139 -10.93 -26.77 15.28
N HIS A 140 -9.99 -27.23 14.49
CA HIS A 140 -8.57 -27.11 14.75
C HIS A 140 -7.88 -26.30 13.64
N ILE A 141 -6.78 -25.64 13.98
CA ILE A 141 -5.86 -25.02 13.03
C ILE A 141 -4.58 -25.86 13.11
N ASP A 142 -4.14 -26.34 11.95
CA ASP A 142 -2.89 -27.10 11.87
C ASP A 142 -1.71 -26.17 12.15
N SER A 143 -0.84 -26.60 13.03
CA SER A 143 0.35 -25.84 13.49
C SER A 143 1.66 -26.53 13.10
N LEU A 144 1.61 -27.46 12.15
CA LEU A 144 2.81 -28.11 11.65
C LEU A 144 3.70 -27.09 10.94
N SER A 145 4.98 -27.11 11.28
CA SER A 145 5.97 -26.25 10.67
C SER A 145 7.19 -27.07 10.25
N ILE A 146 7.75 -26.72 9.13
CA ILE A 146 9.05 -27.19 8.68
C ILE A 146 9.99 -25.99 8.70
N SER A 147 11.15 -26.14 9.31
CA SER A 147 12.20 -25.13 9.30
C SER A 147 13.47 -25.70 8.69
N GLY A 148 14.19 -24.88 7.93
CA GLY A 148 15.40 -25.27 7.28
C GLY A 148 16.15 -24.09 6.70
N ASN A 149 17.28 -24.36 6.07
CA ASN A 149 18.02 -23.36 5.31
C ASN A 149 18.13 -23.83 3.85
N VAL A 150 17.94 -22.90 2.93
CA VAL A 150 18.24 -23.13 1.52
C VAL A 150 19.65 -22.63 1.28
N LEU A 151 20.49 -23.51 0.77
CA LEU A 151 21.88 -23.20 0.45
C LEU A 151 22.06 -23.32 -1.07
N ASN A 152 22.82 -22.40 -1.62
CA ASN A 152 23.30 -22.53 -2.99
C ASN A 152 24.28 -23.70 -3.05
N THR A 153 24.08 -24.64 -3.94
CA THR A 153 24.91 -25.84 -4.05
C THR A 153 26.35 -25.56 -4.49
N LEU A 154 26.60 -24.46 -5.17
CA LEU A 154 27.91 -24.08 -5.68
C LEU A 154 28.67 -23.21 -4.67
N THR A 155 28.02 -22.23 -4.07
CA THR A 155 28.66 -21.26 -3.16
C THR A 155 28.55 -21.65 -1.70
N GLN A 156 27.66 -22.58 -1.33
CA GLN A 156 27.37 -22.99 0.06
C GLN A 156 26.81 -21.82 0.91
N GLU A 157 26.45 -20.71 0.28
CA GLU A 157 25.85 -19.56 0.96
C GLU A 157 24.35 -19.71 1.10
N LYS A 158 23.78 -19.06 2.12
CA LYS A 158 22.34 -19.05 2.33
C LYS A 158 21.67 -18.17 1.28
N GLU A 159 20.73 -18.75 0.56
CA GLU A 159 19.86 -18.00 -0.35
C GLU A 159 18.80 -17.21 0.44
N ARG A 160 18.55 -15.96 0.04
CA ARG A 160 17.68 -15.05 0.78
C ARG A 160 16.31 -14.88 0.16
N GLU A 161 16.16 -15.08 -1.14
CA GLU A 161 14.92 -14.87 -1.87
C GLU A 161 14.51 -16.13 -2.63
N VAL A 162 14.13 -17.19 -1.89
CA VAL A 162 13.65 -18.44 -2.46
C VAL A 162 12.20 -18.72 -2.06
N THR A 163 11.43 -19.24 -2.98
CA THR A 163 10.09 -19.75 -2.73
C THR A 163 10.16 -21.25 -2.54
N LEU A 164 9.74 -21.74 -1.36
CA LEU A 164 9.59 -23.16 -1.06
C LEU A 164 8.13 -23.55 -1.21
N ILE A 165 7.84 -24.56 -1.99
CA ILE A 165 6.51 -25.11 -2.16
C ILE A 165 6.51 -26.53 -1.58
N LEU A 166 5.66 -26.80 -0.60
CA LEU A 166 5.37 -28.12 -0.06
C LEU A 166 4.13 -28.69 -0.78
N PHE A 167 4.26 -29.88 -1.28
CA PHE A 167 3.20 -30.64 -1.92
C PHE A 167 2.65 -31.71 -0.99
#